data_ddd2c3c0d4e494cc1f791cc4507c51a1
#
_entry.id   ddd2c3c0d4e494cc1f791cc4507c51a1
#
_cell.length_a   1.000
_cell.length_b   1.000
_cell.length_c   1.000
_cell.angle_alpha   90.00
_cell.angle_beta   90.00
_cell.angle_gamma   90.00
#
_symmetry.space_group_name_H-M   'P 1'
#
loop_
_entity.id
_entity.type
_entity.pdbx_description
1 polymer ?
#
loop_
_entity_poly.entity_id
_entity_poly.type
_entity_poly.pdbx_seq_one_letter_code
_entity_poly.pdbx_strand_id
1 'polypeptide(L)'
;MITDTAYWEPDIERLSRQDMVALQQHKLTVLGQRLAASETWRSHFATAGMKPEDIGRPEAFGELPMLEKTDLRALYPYPLLTVERSQVRRFCATSGTTGLPVMFGFTERDLGDLLPRQMARIYVAGGARAGDIVYQGYGYGLWLGGLGFDLGAETIGATCFPVGPGRGELAIQWLRDQGHTVCSVSAFWLMSVVAQAKEAGIDPKRDWRLRLGFFGGQSISAGFRSELEAEMPEGFQAVNSYGTTEAGGPNVGIACPHSHDRNEMHLINEDTVLTEILDPQTLEPVGPGGEGEIVLTTLEKEASPVVRWRTR
;
A
#
# COMPACT_ATOMS: atom_id res chain seq x y z
N MET A 1 -9.21 -22.11 12.46
CA MET A 1 -8.94 -22.41 11.04
C MET A 1 -9.25 -21.14 10.26
N ILE A 2 -8.29 -20.63 9.49
CA ILE A 2 -8.51 -19.51 8.57
C ILE A 2 -9.38 -20.07 7.44
N THR A 3 -10.57 -19.52 7.26
CA THR A 3 -11.51 -19.95 6.20
C THR A 3 -11.03 -19.41 4.85
N ASP A 4 -11.40 -20.05 3.74
CA ASP A 4 -11.07 -19.60 2.37
C ASP A 4 -11.54 -18.17 2.09
N THR A 5 -12.47 -17.65 2.89
CA THR A 5 -12.94 -16.25 2.80
C THR A 5 -11.91 -15.22 3.30
N ALA A 6 -10.78 -15.63 3.90
CA ALA A 6 -9.72 -14.73 4.36
C ALA A 6 -8.77 -14.26 3.24
N TYR A 7 -8.86 -14.83 2.05
CA TYR A 7 -8.00 -14.57 0.91
C TYR A 7 -8.80 -14.09 -0.29
N TRP A 8 -8.25 -13.16 -1.05
CA TRP A 8 -8.81 -12.74 -2.34
C TRP A 8 -8.35 -13.66 -3.47
N GLU A 9 -7.07 -13.99 -3.50
CA GLU A 9 -6.44 -14.91 -4.45
C GLU A 9 -5.74 -16.06 -3.70
N PRO A 10 -6.50 -17.03 -3.18
CA PRO A 10 -5.96 -18.08 -2.31
C PRO A 10 -4.84 -18.90 -2.96
N ASP A 11 -4.86 -19.07 -4.29
CA ASP A 11 -3.84 -19.80 -5.04
C ASP A 11 -2.47 -19.10 -5.00
N ILE A 12 -2.45 -17.79 -4.82
CA ILE A 12 -1.21 -16.99 -4.71
C ILE A 12 -0.89 -16.71 -3.24
N GLU A 13 -1.87 -16.23 -2.48
CA GLU A 13 -1.66 -15.80 -1.10
C GLU A 13 -1.30 -16.96 -0.14
N ARG A 14 -1.56 -18.21 -0.55
CA ARG A 14 -1.26 -19.43 0.21
C ARG A 14 -0.08 -20.23 -0.36
N LEU A 15 0.68 -19.68 -1.31
CA LEU A 15 1.88 -20.33 -1.81
C LEU A 15 2.83 -20.69 -0.66
N SER A 16 3.50 -21.83 -0.78
CA SER A 16 4.61 -22.14 0.11
C SER A 16 5.71 -21.09 -0.03
N ARG A 17 6.53 -20.89 1.02
CA ARG A 17 7.67 -19.96 0.92
C ARG A 17 8.58 -20.30 -0.26
N GLN A 18 8.79 -21.58 -0.54
CA GLN A 18 9.59 -22.04 -1.66
C GLN A 18 8.98 -21.62 -3.00
N ASP A 19 7.67 -21.83 -3.18
CA ASP A 19 6.97 -21.48 -4.42
C ASP A 19 6.90 -19.95 -4.62
N MET A 20 6.69 -19.21 -3.54
CA MET A 20 6.71 -17.74 -3.56
C MET A 20 8.08 -17.22 -3.98
N VAL A 21 9.16 -17.75 -3.42
CA VAL A 21 10.54 -17.38 -3.82
C VAL A 21 10.79 -17.70 -5.28
N ALA A 22 10.36 -18.87 -5.76
CA ALA A 22 10.49 -19.25 -7.18
C ALA A 22 9.70 -18.30 -8.10
N LEU A 23 8.49 -17.91 -7.70
CA LEU A 23 7.67 -16.94 -8.44
C LEU A 23 8.33 -15.56 -8.47
N GLN A 24 8.81 -15.06 -7.32
CA GLN A 24 9.54 -13.79 -7.24
C GLN A 24 10.78 -13.81 -8.13
N GLN A 25 11.56 -14.89 -8.12
CA GLN A 25 12.75 -15.05 -8.94
C GLN A 25 12.42 -15.00 -10.44
N HIS A 26 11.35 -15.66 -10.86
CA HIS A 26 10.87 -15.57 -12.23
C HIS A 26 10.50 -14.12 -12.61
N LYS A 27 9.74 -13.43 -11.75
CA LYS A 27 9.32 -12.02 -11.96
C LYS A 27 10.51 -11.06 -11.97
N LEU A 28 11.53 -11.28 -11.14
CA LEU A 28 12.78 -10.51 -11.18
C LEU A 28 13.48 -10.65 -12.53
N THR A 29 13.54 -11.86 -13.09
CA THR A 29 14.12 -12.08 -14.43
C THR A 29 13.36 -11.29 -15.51
N VAL A 30 12.02 -11.32 -15.49
CA VAL A 30 11.18 -10.54 -16.42
C VAL A 30 11.36 -9.04 -16.21
N LEU A 31 11.44 -8.58 -14.95
CA LEU A 31 11.71 -7.19 -14.62
C LEU A 31 13.06 -6.75 -15.19
N GLY A 32 14.12 -7.52 -15.01
CA GLY A 32 15.45 -7.21 -15.51
C GLY A 32 15.48 -6.99 -17.03
N GLN A 33 14.80 -7.84 -17.78
CA GLN A 33 14.65 -7.68 -19.23
C GLN A 33 13.95 -6.37 -19.61
N ARG A 34 12.90 -5.99 -18.88
CA ARG A 34 12.19 -4.73 -19.09
C ARG A 34 13.06 -3.52 -18.73
N LEU A 35 13.77 -3.56 -17.60
CA LEU A 35 14.68 -2.50 -17.17
C LEU A 35 15.84 -2.29 -18.16
N ALA A 36 16.32 -3.35 -18.81
CA ALA A 36 17.39 -3.29 -19.81
C ALA A 36 17.03 -2.43 -21.04
N ALA A 37 15.75 -2.26 -21.34
CA ALA A 37 15.29 -1.36 -22.39
C ALA A 37 15.39 0.13 -22.01
N SER A 38 15.46 0.48 -20.71
CA SER A 38 15.53 1.86 -20.20
C SER A 38 16.98 2.31 -20.04
N GLU A 39 17.34 3.44 -20.65
CA GLU A 39 18.66 4.03 -20.50
C GLU A 39 18.93 4.46 -19.04
N THR A 40 17.93 5.03 -18.37
CA THR A 40 18.02 5.42 -16.97
C THR A 40 18.39 4.23 -16.08
N TRP A 41 17.73 3.09 -16.27
CA TRP A 41 18.03 1.90 -15.49
C TRP A 41 19.39 1.29 -15.83
N ARG A 42 19.77 1.25 -17.10
CA ARG A 42 21.14 0.80 -17.48
C ARG A 42 22.21 1.67 -16.81
N SER A 43 21.99 3.00 -16.81
CA SER A 43 22.94 3.93 -16.17
C SER A 43 22.98 3.74 -14.65
N HIS A 44 21.83 3.52 -14.00
CA HIS A 44 21.76 3.26 -12.55
C HIS A 44 22.53 1.98 -12.18
N PHE A 45 22.29 0.87 -12.86
CA PHE A 45 22.99 -0.40 -12.61
C PHE A 45 24.50 -0.31 -12.90
N ALA A 46 24.89 0.46 -13.92
CA ALA A 46 26.29 0.67 -14.27
C ALA A 46 27.08 1.36 -13.15
N THR A 47 26.45 2.11 -12.24
CA THR A 47 27.13 2.71 -11.09
C THR A 47 27.76 1.66 -10.16
N ALA A 48 27.19 0.46 -10.13
CA ALA A 48 27.71 -0.71 -9.40
C ALA A 48 28.48 -1.70 -10.31
N GLY A 49 28.76 -1.33 -11.57
CA GLY A 49 29.39 -2.24 -12.54
C GLY A 49 28.48 -3.40 -12.98
N MET A 50 27.16 -3.26 -12.82
CA MET A 50 26.16 -4.31 -13.09
C MET A 50 25.28 -3.96 -14.29
N LYS A 51 24.46 -4.92 -14.69
CA LYS A 51 23.43 -4.76 -15.73
C LYS A 51 22.04 -5.01 -15.15
N PRO A 52 20.97 -4.43 -15.73
CA PRO A 52 19.61 -4.69 -15.25
C PRO A 52 19.21 -6.16 -15.18
N GLU A 53 19.74 -6.99 -16.09
CA GLU A 53 19.46 -8.44 -16.13
C GLU A 53 20.04 -9.18 -14.91
N ASP A 54 21.04 -8.62 -14.24
CA ASP A 54 21.64 -9.21 -13.03
C ASP A 54 20.65 -9.29 -11.86
N ILE A 55 19.54 -8.51 -11.89
CA ILE A 55 18.46 -8.61 -10.91
C ILE A 55 17.82 -10.03 -10.88
N GLY A 56 17.85 -10.74 -12.00
CA GLY A 56 17.38 -12.11 -12.11
C GLY A 56 18.37 -13.16 -11.58
N ARG A 57 19.50 -12.76 -11.01
CA ARG A 57 20.52 -13.66 -10.47
C ARG A 57 20.50 -13.61 -8.95
N PRO A 58 20.09 -14.68 -8.24
CA PRO A 58 19.95 -14.67 -6.78
C PRO A 58 21.23 -14.24 -6.05
N GLU A 59 22.39 -14.70 -6.54
CA GLU A 59 23.70 -14.40 -5.98
C GLU A 59 24.13 -12.93 -6.15
N ALA A 60 23.58 -12.24 -7.16
CA ALA A 60 23.90 -10.85 -7.44
C ALA A 60 22.92 -9.85 -6.80
N PHE A 61 21.74 -10.32 -6.36
CA PHE A 61 20.65 -9.44 -5.92
C PHE A 61 21.05 -8.53 -4.75
N GLY A 62 21.80 -9.05 -3.78
CA GLY A 62 22.30 -8.29 -2.64
C GLY A 62 23.30 -7.19 -3.00
N GLU A 63 23.97 -7.29 -4.13
CA GLU A 63 24.98 -6.34 -4.63
C GLU A 63 24.39 -5.24 -5.53
N LEU A 64 23.10 -5.35 -5.90
CA LEU A 64 22.44 -4.37 -6.75
C LEU A 64 22.44 -2.98 -6.10
N PRO A 65 22.61 -1.90 -6.91
CA PRO A 65 22.61 -0.54 -6.37
C PRO A 65 21.26 -0.22 -5.71
N MET A 66 21.33 0.39 -4.54
CA MET A 66 20.15 0.88 -3.84
C MET A 66 19.60 2.12 -4.55
N LEU A 67 18.29 2.28 -4.50
CA LEU A 67 17.60 3.46 -5.00
C LEU A 67 17.17 4.34 -3.82
N GLU A 68 17.56 5.60 -3.86
CA GLU A 68 17.25 6.59 -2.82
C GLU A 68 16.40 7.75 -3.36
N LYS A 69 15.79 8.52 -2.48
CA LYS A 69 14.94 9.65 -2.84
C LYS A 69 15.72 10.76 -3.58
N THR A 70 17.00 10.89 -3.32
CA THR A 70 17.91 11.81 -4.01
C THR A 70 18.08 11.42 -5.48
N ASP A 71 18.17 10.12 -5.78
CA ASP A 71 18.32 9.61 -7.14
C ASP A 71 17.06 9.92 -7.97
N LEU A 72 15.90 9.70 -7.36
CA LEU A 72 14.62 9.99 -8.00
C LEU A 72 14.46 11.49 -8.33
N ARG A 73 14.91 12.35 -7.43
CA ARG A 73 14.87 13.80 -7.65
C ARG A 73 15.83 14.28 -8.74
N ALA A 74 17.00 13.66 -8.83
CA ALA A 74 17.98 13.97 -9.89
C ALA A 74 17.43 13.65 -11.29
N LEU A 75 16.46 12.74 -11.39
CA LEU A 75 15.82 12.31 -12.63
C LEU A 75 14.47 13.03 -12.90
N TYR A 76 14.18 14.12 -12.16
CA TYR A 76 12.94 14.90 -12.40
C TYR A 76 12.84 15.34 -13.86
N PRO A 77 11.65 15.41 -14.50
CA PRO A 77 10.33 15.23 -13.87
C PRO A 77 9.78 13.80 -13.85
N TYR A 78 10.32 12.89 -14.64
CA TYR A 78 9.76 11.54 -14.83
C TYR A 78 10.82 10.47 -14.58
N PRO A 79 11.23 10.27 -13.31
CA PRO A 79 12.21 9.25 -13.00
C PRO A 79 11.68 7.85 -13.33
N LEU A 80 12.59 6.97 -13.69
CA LEU A 80 12.37 5.53 -13.77
C LEU A 80 11.31 5.05 -14.76
N LEU A 81 10.88 5.85 -15.74
CA LEU A 81 9.96 5.34 -16.77
C LEU A 81 10.62 4.21 -17.57
N THR A 82 9.88 3.10 -17.66
CA THR A 82 10.23 1.93 -18.50
C THR A 82 9.30 1.74 -19.69
N VAL A 83 8.41 2.70 -19.89
CA VAL A 83 7.45 2.75 -21.00
C VAL A 83 7.48 4.12 -21.65
N GLU A 84 7.00 4.21 -22.89
CA GLU A 84 6.79 5.49 -23.56
C GLU A 84 5.76 6.34 -22.81
N ARG A 85 5.99 7.65 -22.71
CA ARG A 85 5.08 8.57 -22.01
C ARG A 85 3.63 8.49 -22.49
N SER A 86 3.39 8.17 -23.76
CA SER A 86 2.08 7.98 -24.35
C SER A 86 1.30 6.79 -23.77
N GLN A 87 1.99 5.82 -23.17
CA GLN A 87 1.41 4.65 -22.51
C GLN A 87 1.05 4.93 -21.05
N VAL A 88 1.54 6.04 -20.47
CA VAL A 88 1.20 6.44 -19.10
C VAL A 88 -0.22 7.04 -19.10
N ARG A 89 -1.10 6.46 -18.30
CA ARG A 89 -2.48 6.90 -18.12
C ARG A 89 -2.64 7.87 -16.96
N ARG A 90 -1.78 7.73 -15.94
CA ARG A 90 -1.83 8.58 -14.75
C ARG A 90 -0.42 8.80 -14.20
N PHE A 91 -0.18 10.00 -13.70
CA PHE A 91 0.94 10.28 -12.81
C PHE A 91 0.44 10.48 -11.39
N CYS A 92 1.12 9.86 -10.44
CA CYS A 92 0.97 10.13 -9.01
C CYS A 92 2.28 10.66 -8.47
N ALA A 93 2.23 11.39 -7.36
CA ALA A 93 3.40 12.02 -6.79
C ALA A 93 3.50 11.77 -5.29
N THR A 94 4.71 11.77 -4.79
CA THR A 94 4.99 11.81 -3.36
C THR A 94 4.56 13.16 -2.76
N SER A 95 4.38 13.21 -1.44
CA SER A 95 3.89 14.42 -0.74
C SER A 95 4.76 15.68 -0.90
N GLY A 96 6.03 15.52 -1.35
CA GLY A 96 6.92 16.66 -1.60
C GLY A 96 7.35 17.44 -0.35
N THR A 97 7.16 16.91 0.86
CA THR A 97 7.48 17.59 2.14
C THR A 97 8.92 18.07 2.27
N THR A 98 9.84 17.48 1.52
CA THR A 98 11.28 17.77 1.56
C THR A 98 11.85 18.32 0.23
N GLY A 99 10.99 18.82 -0.68
CA GLY A 99 11.38 19.34 -1.99
C GLY A 99 10.36 19.07 -3.10
N LEU A 100 10.78 19.10 -4.36
CA LEU A 100 9.90 18.79 -5.48
C LEU A 100 9.33 17.36 -5.34
N PRO A 101 8.01 17.18 -5.57
CA PRO A 101 7.40 15.86 -5.60
C PRO A 101 8.02 14.96 -6.67
N VAL A 102 8.22 13.70 -6.35
CA VAL A 102 8.66 12.70 -7.33
C VAL A 102 7.43 12.11 -8.00
N MET A 103 7.44 12.09 -9.34
CA MET A 103 6.33 11.62 -10.16
C MET A 103 6.51 10.16 -10.55
N PHE A 104 5.50 9.35 -10.32
CA PHE A 104 5.43 7.95 -10.73
C PHE A 104 4.33 7.75 -11.76
N GLY A 105 4.69 7.17 -12.90
CA GLY A 105 3.74 6.81 -13.94
C GLY A 105 3.02 5.49 -13.64
N PHE A 106 1.81 5.38 -14.19
CA PHE A 106 0.98 4.18 -14.16
C PHE A 106 0.41 3.94 -15.54
N THR A 107 0.53 2.70 -16.05
CA THR A 107 -0.09 2.26 -17.30
C THR A 107 -1.57 1.89 -17.09
N GLU A 108 -2.24 1.52 -18.17
CA GLU A 108 -3.59 0.93 -18.11
C GLU A 108 -3.59 -0.35 -17.27
N ARG A 109 -2.58 -1.22 -17.42
CA ARG A 109 -2.45 -2.47 -16.65
C ARG A 109 -2.15 -2.19 -15.18
N ASP A 110 -1.28 -1.20 -14.87
CA ASP A 110 -1.00 -0.82 -13.48
C ASP A 110 -2.27 -0.38 -12.75
N LEU A 111 -3.18 0.34 -13.43
CA LEU A 111 -4.41 0.87 -12.83
C LEU A 111 -5.61 -0.09 -12.91
N GLY A 112 -5.72 -0.85 -13.98
CA GLY A 112 -6.90 -1.68 -14.26
C GLY A 112 -6.77 -3.14 -13.79
N ASP A 113 -5.56 -3.59 -13.48
CA ASP A 113 -5.31 -4.96 -13.03
C ASP A 113 -4.49 -4.98 -11.73
N LEU A 114 -3.25 -4.47 -11.77
CA LEU A 114 -2.31 -4.64 -10.66
C LEU A 114 -2.79 -3.98 -9.37
N LEU A 115 -3.10 -2.69 -9.40
CA LEU A 115 -3.53 -1.94 -8.21
C LEU A 115 -4.86 -2.44 -7.65
N PRO A 116 -5.92 -2.65 -8.45
CA PRO A 116 -7.18 -3.21 -7.95
C PRO A 116 -7.00 -4.55 -7.23
N ARG A 117 -6.22 -5.47 -7.82
CA ARG A 117 -5.92 -6.79 -7.26
C ARG A 117 -5.17 -6.69 -5.94
N GLN A 118 -4.11 -5.88 -5.88
CA GLN A 118 -3.36 -5.65 -4.65
C GLN A 118 -4.23 -5.08 -3.53
N MET A 119 -5.07 -4.11 -3.85
CA MET A 119 -5.95 -3.47 -2.87
C MET A 119 -7.13 -4.36 -2.46
N ALA A 120 -7.61 -5.24 -3.34
CA ALA A 120 -8.59 -6.26 -2.98
C ALA A 120 -8.05 -7.21 -1.89
N ARG A 121 -6.80 -7.65 -2.02
CA ARG A 121 -6.13 -8.46 -0.98
C ARG A 121 -6.02 -7.68 0.34
N ILE A 122 -5.66 -6.40 0.30
CA ILE A 122 -5.61 -5.52 1.48
C ILE A 122 -6.97 -5.48 2.18
N TYR A 123 -8.05 -5.25 1.44
CA TYR A 123 -9.39 -5.21 2.01
C TYR A 123 -9.82 -6.55 2.60
N VAL A 124 -9.65 -7.63 1.85
CA VAL A 124 -10.09 -8.97 2.27
C VAL A 124 -9.31 -9.46 3.48
N ALA A 125 -7.99 -9.26 3.50
CA ALA A 125 -7.15 -9.63 4.65
C ALA A 125 -7.48 -8.79 5.89
N GLY A 126 -7.81 -7.51 5.73
CA GLY A 126 -8.28 -6.64 6.81
C GLY A 126 -9.70 -6.94 7.28
N GLY A 127 -10.40 -7.87 6.65
CA GLY A 127 -11.73 -8.31 7.07
C GLY A 127 -12.91 -7.72 6.29
N ALA A 128 -12.69 -6.90 5.25
CA ALA A 128 -13.76 -6.40 4.40
C ALA A 128 -14.28 -7.47 3.45
N ARG A 129 -15.53 -7.35 3.01
CA ARG A 129 -16.25 -8.35 2.18
C ARG A 129 -17.13 -7.66 1.15
N ALA A 130 -17.52 -8.41 0.14
CA ALA A 130 -18.61 -8.03 -0.75
C ALA A 130 -19.87 -7.67 0.06
N GLY A 131 -20.54 -6.60 -0.32
CA GLY A 131 -21.72 -6.09 0.40
C GLY A 131 -21.41 -5.10 1.52
N ASP A 132 -20.14 -4.87 1.88
CA ASP A 132 -19.78 -3.73 2.73
C ASP A 132 -20.07 -2.39 2.03
N ILE A 133 -20.33 -1.37 2.81
CA ILE A 133 -20.47 0.02 2.35
C ILE A 133 -19.28 0.80 2.90
N VAL A 134 -18.41 1.24 2.00
CA VAL A 134 -17.13 1.88 2.34
C VAL A 134 -17.26 3.40 2.26
N TYR A 135 -17.05 4.08 3.37
CA TYR A 135 -16.80 5.52 3.40
C TYR A 135 -15.34 5.76 3.04
N GLN A 136 -15.06 6.20 1.81
CA GLN A 136 -13.70 6.48 1.35
C GLN A 136 -13.41 7.98 1.47
N GLY A 137 -12.58 8.37 2.44
CA GLY A 137 -12.25 9.77 2.75
C GLY A 137 -10.80 10.17 2.47
N TYR A 138 -9.97 9.30 1.92
CA TYR A 138 -8.65 9.70 1.43
C TYR A 138 -8.73 10.52 0.15
N GLY A 139 -7.74 11.41 -0.05
CA GLY A 139 -7.71 12.31 -1.21
C GLY A 139 -7.44 11.60 -2.54
N TYR A 140 -8.03 12.17 -3.60
CA TYR A 140 -7.92 11.71 -5.00
C TYR A 140 -6.93 12.52 -5.86
N GLY A 141 -6.15 13.40 -5.27
CA GLY A 141 -5.20 14.24 -5.99
C GLY A 141 -4.02 13.47 -6.60
N LEU A 142 -2.82 13.99 -6.43
CA LEU A 142 -1.61 13.30 -6.89
C LEU A 142 -1.25 12.09 -6.05
N TRP A 143 -1.79 11.97 -4.86
CA TRP A 143 -1.57 10.81 -4.00
C TRP A 143 -2.46 9.62 -4.40
N LEU A 144 -1.90 8.42 -4.33
CA LEU A 144 -2.57 7.21 -4.82
C LEU A 144 -3.56 6.60 -3.80
N GLY A 145 -3.53 7.06 -2.54
CA GLY A 145 -4.31 6.44 -1.46
C GLY A 145 -5.81 6.39 -1.74
N GLY A 146 -6.40 7.53 -2.12
CA GLY A 146 -7.84 7.58 -2.43
C GLY A 146 -8.24 6.62 -3.55
N LEU A 147 -7.52 6.67 -4.68
CA LEU A 147 -7.78 5.81 -5.82
C LEU A 147 -7.58 4.32 -5.48
N GLY A 148 -6.50 3.99 -4.75
CA GLY A 148 -6.21 2.59 -4.40
C GLY A 148 -7.32 1.98 -3.56
N PHE A 149 -7.74 2.67 -2.50
CA PHE A 149 -8.84 2.20 -1.64
C PHE A 149 -10.17 2.11 -2.41
N ASP A 150 -10.44 3.05 -3.31
CA ASP A 150 -11.63 3.05 -4.17
C ASP A 150 -11.69 1.80 -5.06
N LEU A 151 -10.66 1.62 -5.87
CA LEU A 151 -10.54 0.47 -6.77
C LEU A 151 -10.58 -0.88 -6.02
N GLY A 152 -9.93 -0.96 -4.84
CA GLY A 152 -9.95 -2.16 -4.03
C GLY A 152 -11.34 -2.50 -3.50
N ALA A 153 -12.08 -1.51 -3.01
CA ALA A 153 -13.46 -1.68 -2.53
C ALA A 153 -14.38 -2.18 -3.65
N GLU A 154 -14.33 -1.54 -4.82
CA GLU A 154 -15.12 -1.95 -5.99
C GLU A 154 -14.75 -3.36 -6.46
N THR A 155 -13.45 -3.70 -6.45
CA THR A 155 -12.95 -5.02 -6.89
C THR A 155 -13.49 -6.15 -6.02
N ILE A 156 -13.59 -5.96 -4.71
CA ILE A 156 -14.17 -6.99 -3.81
C ILE A 156 -15.70 -7.04 -3.85
N GLY A 157 -16.36 -6.18 -4.63
CA GLY A 157 -17.82 -6.08 -4.69
C GLY A 157 -18.46 -5.30 -3.53
N ALA A 158 -17.69 -4.47 -2.83
CA ALA A 158 -18.22 -3.53 -1.85
C ALA A 158 -18.75 -2.26 -2.55
N THR A 159 -19.70 -1.59 -1.91
CA THR A 159 -20.17 -0.28 -2.39
C THR A 159 -19.22 0.81 -1.89
N CYS A 160 -18.54 1.51 -2.78
CA CYS A 160 -17.68 2.62 -2.41
C CYS A 160 -18.44 3.94 -2.42
N PHE A 161 -18.25 4.75 -1.38
CA PHE A 161 -18.76 6.10 -1.25
C PHE A 161 -17.57 7.08 -1.28
N PRO A 162 -17.19 7.61 -2.45
CA PRO A 162 -15.92 8.28 -2.70
C PRO A 162 -15.95 9.76 -2.31
N VAL A 163 -15.98 10.04 -1.02
CA VAL A 163 -16.14 11.41 -0.47
C VAL A 163 -14.88 12.25 -0.63
N GLY A 164 -13.71 11.65 -0.42
CA GLY A 164 -12.46 12.39 -0.30
C GLY A 164 -12.34 13.16 1.03
N PRO A 165 -11.29 13.97 1.21
CA PRO A 165 -11.02 14.68 2.45
C PRO A 165 -11.96 15.86 2.69
N GLY A 166 -12.14 16.22 3.95
CA GLY A 166 -12.96 17.34 4.38
C GLY A 166 -14.40 16.93 4.73
N ARG A 167 -15.30 17.90 4.70
CA ARG A 167 -16.76 17.72 4.90
C ARG A 167 -17.15 17.06 6.22
N GLY A 168 -16.46 17.39 7.34
CA GLY A 168 -16.67 16.76 8.65
C GLY A 168 -18.13 16.72 9.10
N GLU A 169 -18.87 17.83 9.01
CA GLU A 169 -20.29 17.89 9.39
C GLU A 169 -21.18 16.94 8.56
N LEU A 170 -20.95 16.88 7.23
CA LEU A 170 -21.67 15.95 6.36
C LEU A 170 -21.25 14.51 6.61
N ALA A 171 -19.98 14.26 6.93
CA ALA A 171 -19.50 12.94 7.27
C ALA A 171 -20.25 12.32 8.46
N ILE A 172 -20.51 13.13 9.50
CA ILE A 172 -21.26 12.69 10.68
C ILE A 172 -22.66 12.19 10.28
N GLN A 173 -23.35 12.97 9.44
CA GLN A 173 -24.68 12.60 8.95
C GLN A 173 -24.64 11.36 8.05
N TRP A 174 -23.71 11.30 7.11
CA TRP A 174 -23.60 10.17 6.17
C TRP A 174 -23.24 8.86 6.89
N LEU A 175 -22.30 8.90 7.85
CA LEU A 175 -21.95 7.73 8.65
C LEU A 175 -23.13 7.19 9.45
N ARG A 176 -24.04 8.07 9.90
CA ARG A 176 -25.30 7.70 10.58
C ARG A 176 -26.36 7.18 9.61
N ASP A 177 -26.57 7.89 8.48
CA ASP A 177 -27.78 7.71 7.66
C ASP A 177 -27.58 6.67 6.54
N GLN A 178 -26.34 6.49 6.02
CA GLN A 178 -26.05 5.63 4.87
C GLN A 178 -25.66 4.20 5.25
N GLY A 179 -25.47 3.91 6.53
CA GLY A 179 -25.18 2.56 7.00
C GLY A 179 -23.78 2.05 6.63
N HIS A 180 -22.79 2.94 6.52
CA HIS A 180 -21.40 2.57 6.26
C HIS A 180 -20.89 1.55 7.27
N THR A 181 -20.31 0.46 6.77
CA THR A 181 -19.75 -0.63 7.59
C THR A 181 -18.24 -0.57 7.66
N VAL A 182 -17.60 0.10 6.69
CA VAL A 182 -16.16 0.26 6.57
C VAL A 182 -15.84 1.72 6.32
N CYS A 183 -14.73 2.21 6.86
CA CYS A 183 -14.17 3.50 6.47
C CYS A 183 -12.68 3.36 6.10
N SER A 184 -12.26 4.12 5.08
CA SER A 184 -10.86 4.28 4.66
C SER A 184 -10.49 5.74 4.77
N VAL A 185 -9.90 6.14 5.90
CA VAL A 185 -9.67 7.53 6.28
C VAL A 185 -8.40 7.66 7.14
N SER A 186 -7.96 8.90 7.39
CA SER A 186 -6.96 9.14 8.45
C SER A 186 -7.57 8.86 9.82
N ALA A 187 -6.87 8.10 10.67
CA ALA A 187 -7.32 7.78 12.01
C ALA A 187 -7.53 9.02 12.88
N PHE A 188 -6.66 10.02 12.75
CA PHE A 188 -6.79 11.30 13.47
C PHE A 188 -8.01 12.11 13.00
N TRP A 189 -8.30 12.06 11.69
CA TRP A 189 -9.50 12.69 11.16
C TRP A 189 -10.76 12.01 11.72
N LEU A 190 -10.81 10.68 11.76
CA LEU A 190 -11.95 9.95 12.31
C LEU A 190 -12.17 10.28 13.79
N MET A 191 -11.10 10.34 14.58
CA MET A 191 -11.20 10.75 15.99
C MET A 191 -11.77 12.18 16.15
N SER A 192 -11.36 13.10 15.26
CA SER A 192 -11.94 14.45 15.22
C SER A 192 -13.43 14.44 14.87
N VAL A 193 -13.85 13.60 13.93
CA VAL A 193 -15.26 13.45 13.53
C VAL A 193 -16.08 12.83 14.67
N VAL A 194 -15.52 11.88 15.42
CA VAL A 194 -16.12 11.31 16.63
C VAL A 194 -16.40 12.40 17.68
N ALA A 195 -15.41 13.27 17.95
CA ALA A 195 -15.58 14.36 18.90
C ALA A 195 -16.70 15.32 18.46
N GLN A 196 -16.70 15.73 17.20
CA GLN A 196 -17.73 16.60 16.63
C GLN A 196 -19.13 15.93 16.63
N ALA A 197 -19.22 14.63 16.38
CA ALA A 197 -20.48 13.90 16.45
C ALA A 197 -21.09 13.95 17.85
N LYS A 198 -20.27 13.73 18.88
CA LYS A 198 -20.71 13.83 20.29
C LYS A 198 -21.19 15.23 20.65
N GLU A 199 -20.49 16.27 20.21
CA GLU A 199 -20.93 17.67 20.40
C GLU A 199 -22.28 17.95 19.72
N ALA A 200 -22.55 17.30 18.60
CA ALA A 200 -23.83 17.36 17.89
C ALA A 200 -24.91 16.44 18.46
N GLY A 201 -24.64 15.73 19.56
CA GLY A 201 -25.59 14.84 20.21
C GLY A 201 -25.74 13.46 19.54
N ILE A 202 -24.82 13.11 18.64
CA ILE A 202 -24.76 11.82 17.96
C ILE A 202 -23.71 10.94 18.68
N ASP A 203 -24.13 9.75 19.11
CA ASP A 203 -23.24 8.76 19.73
C ASP A 203 -22.74 7.76 18.68
N PRO A 204 -21.47 7.82 18.27
CA PRO A 204 -20.93 6.88 17.29
C PRO A 204 -21.16 5.41 17.64
N LYS A 205 -21.08 5.04 18.91
CA LYS A 205 -21.30 3.66 19.38
C LYS A 205 -22.69 3.14 19.07
N ARG A 206 -23.70 4.01 19.14
CA ARG A 206 -25.09 3.65 18.94
C ARG A 206 -25.59 3.92 17.54
N ASP A 207 -25.14 5.06 16.98
CA ASP A 207 -25.77 5.66 15.80
C ASP A 207 -25.04 5.30 14.49
N TRP A 208 -23.77 4.84 14.55
CA TRP A 208 -23.02 4.37 13.38
C TRP A 208 -23.04 2.84 13.27
N ARG A 209 -22.63 2.33 12.10
CA ARG A 209 -22.56 0.88 11.81
C ARG A 209 -21.16 0.44 11.40
N LEU A 210 -20.16 1.29 11.62
CA LEU A 210 -18.78 0.96 11.28
C LEU A 210 -18.31 -0.25 12.09
N ARG A 211 -17.74 -1.22 11.39
CA ARG A 211 -17.10 -2.41 11.98
C ARG A 211 -15.62 -2.49 11.66
N LEU A 212 -15.15 -1.76 10.62
CA LEU A 212 -13.75 -1.72 10.21
C LEU A 212 -13.35 -0.29 9.82
N GLY A 213 -12.12 0.08 10.18
CA GLY A 213 -11.46 1.27 9.69
C GLY A 213 -10.09 0.94 9.11
N PHE A 214 -9.86 1.26 7.83
CA PHE A 214 -8.56 1.11 7.19
C PHE A 214 -7.76 2.39 7.31
N PHE A 215 -6.64 2.33 8.02
CA PHE A 215 -5.78 3.46 8.32
C PHE A 215 -4.41 3.29 7.70
N GLY A 216 -3.93 4.29 6.99
CA GLY A 216 -2.63 4.30 6.35
C GLY A 216 -2.06 5.71 6.21
N GLY A 217 -0.82 5.81 5.71
CA GLY A 217 -0.10 7.08 5.58
C GLY A 217 0.53 7.58 6.87
N GLN A 218 0.10 7.09 8.01
CA GLN A 218 0.68 7.33 9.34
C GLN A 218 0.52 6.07 10.19
N SER A 219 1.56 5.75 10.96
CA SER A 219 1.46 4.68 11.95
C SER A 219 0.54 5.11 13.11
N ILE A 220 -0.33 4.22 13.54
CA ILE A 220 -1.11 4.39 14.77
C ILE A 220 -0.53 3.48 15.87
N SER A 221 -0.28 4.07 17.03
CA SER A 221 0.17 3.28 18.19
C SER A 221 -0.94 2.38 18.72
N ALA A 222 -0.57 1.33 19.44
CA ALA A 222 -1.55 0.44 20.09
C ALA A 222 -2.47 1.20 21.05
N GLY A 223 -1.93 2.18 21.78
CA GLY A 223 -2.72 3.03 22.69
C GLY A 223 -3.76 3.87 21.94
N PHE A 224 -3.36 4.57 20.88
CA PHE A 224 -4.28 5.36 20.07
C PHE A 224 -5.33 4.49 19.36
N ARG A 225 -4.93 3.30 18.90
CA ARG A 225 -5.89 2.33 18.33
C ARG A 225 -6.95 1.93 19.34
N SER A 226 -6.55 1.55 20.57
CA SER A 226 -7.48 1.17 21.62
C SER A 226 -8.40 2.33 22.01
N GLU A 227 -7.90 3.56 22.05
CA GLU A 227 -8.69 4.76 22.31
C GLU A 227 -9.74 5.00 21.22
N LEU A 228 -9.34 4.90 19.94
CA LEU A 228 -10.24 5.04 18.80
C LEU A 228 -11.34 3.96 18.81
N GLU A 229 -10.96 2.69 19.01
CA GLU A 229 -11.91 1.56 19.06
C GLU A 229 -12.89 1.68 20.22
N ALA A 230 -12.43 2.21 21.36
CA ALA A 230 -13.29 2.45 22.51
C ALA A 230 -14.38 3.51 22.24
N GLU A 231 -14.25 4.32 21.21
CA GLU A 231 -15.21 5.35 20.82
C GLU A 231 -16.19 4.90 19.72
N MET A 232 -15.97 3.72 19.14
CA MET A 232 -16.69 3.20 17.98
C MET A 232 -17.72 2.13 18.38
N PRO A 233 -18.59 1.69 17.46
CA PRO A 233 -19.52 0.58 17.72
C PRO A 233 -18.80 -0.67 18.24
N GLU A 234 -19.50 -1.47 19.04
CA GLU A 234 -18.96 -2.73 19.56
C GLU A 234 -18.45 -3.64 18.44
N GLY A 235 -17.22 -4.14 18.59
CA GLY A 235 -16.58 -5.00 17.61
C GLY A 235 -15.90 -4.25 16.46
N PHE A 236 -15.87 -2.92 16.46
CA PHE A 236 -15.09 -2.15 15.50
C PHE A 236 -13.60 -2.48 15.64
N GLN A 237 -12.93 -2.66 14.49
CA GLN A 237 -11.49 -2.91 14.42
C GLN A 237 -10.79 -1.85 13.58
N ALA A 238 -9.74 -1.26 14.16
CA ALA A 238 -8.86 -0.33 13.47
C ALA A 238 -7.72 -1.12 12.79
N VAL A 239 -7.76 -1.20 11.46
CA VAL A 239 -6.83 -1.96 10.64
C VAL A 239 -5.76 -1.04 10.06
N ASN A 240 -4.51 -1.30 10.40
CA ASN A 240 -3.37 -0.54 9.91
C ASN A 240 -2.91 -1.07 8.55
N SER A 241 -2.71 -0.21 7.55
CA SER A 241 -2.16 -0.55 6.24
C SER A 241 -0.88 0.24 5.96
N TYR A 242 0.08 -0.41 5.33
CA TYR A 242 1.37 0.16 4.97
C TYR A 242 1.61 0.10 3.47
N GLY A 243 2.17 1.18 2.95
CA GLY A 243 2.66 1.26 1.59
C GLY A 243 3.12 2.67 1.25
N THR A 244 3.71 2.81 0.08
CA THR A 244 4.30 4.06 -0.41
C THR A 244 3.90 4.31 -1.86
N THR A 245 3.90 5.57 -2.30
CA THR A 245 3.65 5.94 -3.69
C THR A 245 4.67 5.28 -4.62
N GLU A 246 5.90 5.13 -4.16
CA GLU A 246 7.01 4.49 -4.86
C GLU A 246 6.70 3.02 -5.18
N ALA A 247 6.16 2.29 -4.21
CA ALA A 247 5.73 0.89 -4.40
C ALA A 247 4.40 0.74 -5.16
N GLY A 248 3.69 1.84 -5.39
CA GLY A 248 2.44 1.85 -6.15
C GLY A 248 1.19 1.98 -5.30
N GLY A 249 1.29 2.35 -4.01
CA GLY A 249 0.12 2.64 -3.17
C GLY A 249 0.19 2.04 -1.77
N PRO A 250 -0.92 2.02 -1.02
CA PRO A 250 -1.01 1.43 0.32
C PRO A 250 -1.15 -0.11 0.24
N ASN A 251 -0.22 -0.77 -0.46
CA ASN A 251 -0.34 -2.14 -0.96
C ASN A 251 0.75 -3.10 -0.46
N VAL A 252 1.58 -2.71 0.51
CA VAL A 252 2.71 -3.53 0.97
C VAL A 252 2.33 -4.42 2.13
N GLY A 253 1.75 -3.84 3.18
CA GLY A 253 1.42 -4.57 4.40
C GLY A 253 0.07 -4.19 4.99
N ILE A 254 -0.53 -5.13 5.72
CA ILE A 254 -1.83 -4.97 6.38
C ILE A 254 -1.85 -5.68 7.73
N ALA A 255 -2.41 -5.04 8.74
CA ALA A 255 -2.83 -5.73 9.94
C ALA A 255 -4.07 -6.59 9.63
N CYS A 256 -4.19 -7.73 10.26
CA CYS A 256 -5.36 -8.58 10.11
C CYS A 256 -6.02 -8.81 11.48
N PRO A 257 -7.28 -9.29 11.53
CA PRO A 257 -7.97 -9.60 12.78
C PRO A 257 -7.18 -10.54 13.72
N HIS A 258 -6.34 -11.42 13.16
CA HIS A 258 -5.53 -12.37 13.94
C HIS A 258 -4.22 -11.77 14.50
N SER A 259 -3.76 -10.63 13.96
CA SER A 259 -2.58 -9.90 14.44
C SER A 259 -2.93 -8.62 15.21
N HIS A 260 -4.22 -8.37 15.41
CA HIS A 260 -4.74 -7.12 15.98
C HIS A 260 -4.09 -6.75 17.31
N ASP A 261 -4.02 -7.70 18.25
CA ASP A 261 -3.49 -7.47 19.59
C ASP A 261 -1.94 -7.29 19.61
N ARG A 262 -1.25 -7.75 18.55
CA ARG A 262 0.22 -7.75 18.49
C ARG A 262 0.82 -6.54 17.79
N ASN A 263 -0.02 -5.69 17.18
CA ASN A 263 0.40 -4.54 16.37
C ASN A 263 1.35 -4.93 15.22
N GLU A 264 1.11 -6.08 14.63
CA GLU A 264 1.86 -6.66 13.52
C GLU A 264 1.16 -6.40 12.19
N MET A 265 1.93 -6.47 11.11
CA MET A 265 1.41 -6.45 9.73
C MET A 265 1.91 -7.67 8.96
N HIS A 266 1.09 -8.15 8.05
CA HIS A 266 1.47 -9.16 7.08
C HIS A 266 1.85 -8.50 5.76
N LEU A 267 2.95 -8.95 5.16
CA LEU A 267 3.29 -8.63 3.77
C LEU A 267 2.37 -9.46 2.88
N ILE A 268 1.37 -8.83 2.26
CA ILE A 268 0.30 -9.58 1.60
C ILE A 268 0.46 -9.67 0.08
N ASN A 269 1.24 -8.76 -0.51
CA ASN A 269 1.46 -8.68 -1.94
C ASN A 269 2.90 -9.09 -2.32
N GLU A 270 3.44 -10.13 -1.65
CA GLU A 270 4.83 -10.57 -1.84
C GLU A 270 5.16 -11.02 -3.26
N ASP A 271 4.17 -11.47 -4.01
CA ASP A 271 4.32 -11.82 -5.43
C ASP A 271 4.47 -10.60 -6.35
N THR A 272 4.08 -9.42 -5.91
CA THR A 272 4.13 -8.18 -6.70
C THR A 272 5.08 -7.13 -6.13
N VAL A 273 5.39 -7.22 -4.84
CA VAL A 273 6.36 -6.35 -4.13
C VAL A 273 7.27 -7.21 -3.27
N LEU A 274 8.52 -7.34 -3.68
CA LEU A 274 9.55 -7.98 -2.88
C LEU A 274 10.00 -7.01 -1.78
N THR A 275 9.95 -7.46 -0.53
CA THR A 275 10.34 -6.70 0.65
C THR A 275 11.56 -7.32 1.31
N GLU A 276 12.62 -6.52 1.49
CA GLU A 276 13.79 -6.86 2.29
C GLU A 276 13.73 -6.07 3.60
N ILE A 277 14.24 -6.66 4.69
CA ILE A 277 14.51 -5.95 5.94
C ILE A 277 16.02 -5.96 6.12
N LEU A 278 16.64 -4.80 6.02
CA LEU A 278 18.10 -4.65 6.01
C LEU A 278 18.58 -3.79 7.19
N ASP A 279 19.73 -4.13 7.71
CA ASP A 279 20.44 -3.23 8.61
C ASP A 279 20.77 -1.92 7.85
N PRO A 280 20.38 -0.75 8.35
CA PRO A 280 20.52 0.52 7.61
C PRO A 280 21.97 0.97 7.41
N GLN A 281 22.93 0.39 8.13
CA GLN A 281 24.37 0.74 8.06
C GLN A 281 25.15 -0.26 7.20
N THR A 282 24.93 -1.56 7.40
CA THR A 282 25.65 -2.62 6.66
C THR A 282 24.97 -3.03 5.38
N LEU A 283 23.65 -2.76 5.25
CA LEU A 283 22.78 -3.17 4.15
C LEU A 283 22.64 -4.71 4.01
N GLU A 284 23.00 -5.43 5.08
CA GLU A 284 22.84 -6.87 5.17
C GLU A 284 21.43 -7.24 5.65
N PRO A 285 20.89 -8.38 5.21
CA PRO A 285 19.59 -8.86 5.69
C PRO A 285 19.57 -9.07 7.21
N VAL A 286 18.52 -8.56 7.83
CA VAL A 286 18.30 -8.77 9.28
C VAL A 286 17.53 -10.07 9.49
N GLY A 287 18.01 -10.88 10.43
CA GLY A 287 17.35 -12.13 10.79
C GLY A 287 16.02 -11.93 11.55
N PRO A 288 15.22 -13.00 11.70
CA PRO A 288 13.95 -12.94 12.42
C PRO A 288 14.08 -12.36 13.84
N GLY A 289 13.20 -11.40 14.16
CA GLY A 289 13.19 -10.69 15.43
C GLY A 289 14.14 -9.50 15.52
N GLY A 290 14.95 -9.24 14.50
CA GLY A 290 15.80 -8.06 14.41
C GLY A 290 15.07 -6.84 13.84
N GLU A 291 15.62 -5.65 14.07
CA GLU A 291 15.13 -4.38 13.56
C GLU A 291 15.93 -3.95 12.32
N GLY A 292 15.26 -3.44 11.29
CA GLY A 292 15.92 -3.00 10.08
C GLY A 292 15.07 -2.03 9.26
N GLU A 293 15.66 -1.51 8.20
CA GLU A 293 15.01 -0.66 7.20
C GLU A 293 14.26 -1.54 6.19
N ILE A 294 13.03 -1.14 5.86
CA ILE A 294 12.27 -1.76 4.78
C ILE A 294 12.85 -1.28 3.43
N VAL A 295 13.17 -2.23 2.57
CA VAL A 295 13.63 -1.97 1.20
C VAL A 295 12.69 -2.71 0.24
N LEU A 296 12.22 -2.00 -0.80
CA LEU A 296 11.15 -2.48 -1.66
C LEU A 296 11.62 -2.62 -3.12
N THR A 297 11.22 -3.72 -3.76
CA THR A 297 11.34 -3.92 -5.21
C THR A 297 9.97 -4.27 -5.79
N THR A 298 9.48 -3.47 -6.73
CA THR A 298 8.21 -3.74 -7.41
C THR A 298 8.42 -4.71 -8.57
N LEU A 299 7.77 -5.85 -8.55
CA LEU A 299 7.99 -6.93 -9.51
C LEU A 299 7.16 -6.80 -10.78
N GLU A 300 5.94 -6.27 -10.69
CA GLU A 300 4.98 -6.20 -11.80
C GLU A 300 4.69 -4.79 -12.30
N LYS A 301 4.98 -3.75 -11.53
CA LYS A 301 4.69 -2.36 -11.92
C LYS A 301 5.35 -2.02 -13.25
N GLU A 302 4.54 -1.59 -14.25
CA GLU A 302 5.05 -1.39 -15.60
C GLU A 302 5.71 -0.04 -15.81
N ALA A 303 5.03 1.07 -15.46
CA ALA A 303 5.48 2.38 -15.90
C ALA A 303 6.69 2.91 -15.14
N SER A 304 6.68 2.80 -13.81
CA SER A 304 7.76 3.33 -12.95
C SER A 304 8.05 2.34 -11.83
N PRO A 305 8.73 1.21 -12.13
CA PRO A 305 9.15 0.28 -11.11
C PRO A 305 10.21 0.89 -10.20
N VAL A 306 10.33 0.37 -8.98
CA VAL A 306 11.47 0.64 -8.10
C VAL A 306 12.22 -0.67 -7.83
N VAL A 307 13.54 -0.58 -7.69
CA VAL A 307 14.42 -1.70 -7.37
C VAL A 307 15.24 -1.32 -6.16
N ARG A 308 15.19 -2.15 -5.11
CA ARG A 308 15.87 -1.95 -3.84
C ARG A 308 15.73 -0.50 -3.31
N TRP A 309 14.51 -0.02 -3.36
CA TRP A 309 14.13 1.31 -2.86
C TRP A 309 14.22 1.38 -1.35
N ARG A 310 15.04 2.28 -0.82
CA ARG A 310 15.19 2.55 0.61
C ARG A 310 14.06 3.44 1.10
N THR A 311 13.32 2.98 2.11
CA THR A 311 12.14 3.72 2.61
C THR A 311 12.49 4.80 3.64
N ARG A 312 13.60 4.65 4.36
CA ARG A 312 14.20 5.52 5.42
C ARG A 312 13.19 6.18 6.36
#